data_b4d120b218e1619c4ad4bc6eb09fda85
#
_entry.id   b4d120b218e1619c4ad4bc6eb09fda85
#
_cell.length_a   1.000
_cell.length_b   1.000
_cell.length_c   1.000
_cell.angle_alpha   90.00
_cell.angle_beta   90.00
_cell.angle_gamma   90.00
#
_symmetry.space_group_name_H-M   'P 1'
#
loop_
_entity.id
_entity.type
_entity.pdbx_description
1 polymer ?
#
loop_
_entity_poly.entity_id
_entity_poly.type
_entity_poly.pdbx_seq_one_letter_code
_entity_poly.pdbx_strand_id
1 'polypeptide(L)'
;MVIIRRNPDGSIANPDLVRQQTQSQNEQLQQQAVSHPALATKRGMAALSESGRAIPLLYSEIAMKVNNAKDKPRKLKVLQDNDSVALRQVLRGAFDSKIEWALPKGDVPYTVNDAPIGTDHTILSQEAKRLYLFIKGGDDTVKQNKRELLFVQLLEGLSAEEAEFLVAVVNKKVNNKYKGFTANLVKEAFNWD
;
A
#
# COMPACT_ATOMS: atom_id res chain seq x y z
N MET A 1 -31.67 19.02 -9.96
CA MET A 1 -31.70 20.36 -9.35
C MET A 1 -33.16 20.67 -9.00
N VAL A 2 -33.49 20.77 -7.70
CA VAL A 2 -34.85 21.05 -7.24
C VAL A 2 -35.10 22.54 -7.29
N ILE A 3 -36.10 22.98 -8.07
CA ILE A 3 -36.49 24.40 -8.15
C ILE A 3 -37.60 24.63 -7.13
N ILE A 4 -37.27 25.29 -6.03
CA ILE A 4 -38.21 25.65 -4.97
C ILE A 4 -38.85 27.00 -5.37
N ARG A 5 -40.15 27.00 -5.71
CA ARG A 5 -40.91 28.21 -5.89
C ARG A 5 -41.48 28.68 -4.53
N ARG A 6 -41.36 29.98 -4.27
CA ARG A 6 -41.91 30.61 -3.07
C ARG A 6 -43.09 31.52 -3.43
N ASN A 7 -44.04 31.55 -2.53
CA ASN A 7 -45.14 32.51 -2.60
C ASN A 7 -44.66 33.94 -2.24
N PRO A 8 -45.45 34.98 -2.55
CA PRO A 8 -45.11 36.36 -2.18
C PRO A 8 -44.94 36.58 -0.65
N ASP A 9 -45.53 35.73 0.17
CA ASP A 9 -45.44 35.74 1.63
C ASP A 9 -44.19 35.00 2.19
N GLY A 10 -43.33 34.46 1.31
CA GLY A 10 -42.13 33.74 1.67
C GLY A 10 -42.33 32.24 1.94
N SER A 11 -43.55 31.74 1.96
CA SER A 11 -43.85 30.32 2.14
C SER A 11 -43.52 29.49 0.89
N ILE A 12 -43.30 28.18 1.06
CA ILE A 12 -43.01 27.27 -0.06
C ILE A 12 -44.33 26.95 -0.78
N ALA A 13 -44.44 27.27 -2.06
CA ALA A 13 -45.55 26.86 -2.90
C ALA A 13 -45.44 25.34 -3.17
N ASN A 14 -46.38 24.58 -2.69
CA ASN A 14 -46.42 23.10 -2.79
C ASN A 14 -45.36 22.36 -1.99
N PRO A 15 -45.42 22.37 -0.66
CA PRO A 15 -44.43 21.66 0.19
C PRO A 15 -44.45 20.14 -0.03
N ASP A 16 -45.59 19.57 -0.42
CA ASP A 16 -45.71 18.12 -0.65
C ASP A 16 -45.00 17.67 -1.94
N LEU A 17 -44.99 18.47 -2.99
CA LEU A 17 -44.24 18.20 -4.20
C LEU A 17 -42.73 18.26 -3.96
N VAL A 18 -42.27 19.16 -3.10
CA VAL A 18 -40.87 19.27 -2.72
C VAL A 18 -40.46 18.03 -1.92
N ARG A 19 -41.32 17.58 -1.00
CA ARG A 19 -41.07 16.35 -0.23
C ARG A 19 -41.01 15.08 -1.10
N GLN A 20 -41.94 14.95 -2.04
CA GLN A 20 -41.97 13.84 -2.99
C GLN A 20 -40.72 13.81 -3.89
N GLN A 21 -40.29 14.96 -4.40
CA GLN A 21 -39.07 15.05 -5.21
C GLN A 21 -37.80 14.71 -4.39
N THR A 22 -37.75 15.18 -3.15
CA THR A 22 -36.60 14.87 -2.26
C THR A 22 -36.56 13.38 -1.89
N GLN A 23 -37.72 12.76 -1.66
CA GLN A 23 -37.80 11.32 -1.39
C GLN A 23 -37.38 10.51 -2.62
N SER A 24 -37.88 10.84 -3.81
CA SER A 24 -37.50 10.15 -5.04
C SER A 24 -36.00 10.29 -5.37
N GLN A 25 -35.41 11.45 -5.11
CA GLN A 25 -33.96 11.64 -5.27
C GLN A 25 -33.15 10.83 -4.24
N ASN A 26 -33.61 10.76 -3.00
CA ASN A 26 -32.96 9.93 -1.98
C ASN A 26 -33.07 8.43 -2.28
N GLU A 27 -34.21 7.97 -2.78
CA GLU A 27 -34.39 6.58 -3.22
C GLU A 27 -33.50 6.24 -4.42
N GLN A 28 -33.36 7.15 -5.39
CA GLN A 28 -32.42 6.97 -6.52
C GLN A 28 -30.97 6.96 -6.07
N LEU A 29 -30.59 7.81 -5.12
CA LEU A 29 -29.24 7.81 -4.53
C LEU A 29 -28.96 6.54 -3.74
N GLN A 30 -29.98 6.03 -2.99
CA GLN A 30 -29.84 4.77 -2.28
C GLN A 30 -29.76 3.57 -3.24
N GLN A 31 -30.52 3.57 -4.34
CA GLN A 31 -30.42 2.52 -5.36
C GLN A 31 -29.08 2.56 -6.09
N GLN A 32 -28.52 3.74 -6.34
CA GLN A 32 -27.17 3.85 -6.90
C GLN A 32 -26.08 3.42 -5.89
N ALA A 33 -26.27 3.67 -4.59
CA ALA A 33 -25.35 3.21 -3.55
C ALA A 33 -25.37 1.69 -3.36
N VAL A 34 -26.52 1.04 -3.60
CA VAL A 34 -26.65 -0.42 -3.52
C VAL A 34 -26.10 -1.12 -4.78
N SER A 35 -26.07 -0.44 -5.93
CA SER A 35 -25.51 -0.98 -7.17
C SER A 35 -23.99 -0.91 -7.26
N HIS A 36 -23.33 -0.20 -6.35
CA HIS A 36 -21.89 -0.31 -6.15
C HIS A 36 -21.66 -1.26 -4.96
N PRO A 37 -21.31 -2.52 -5.20
CA PRO A 37 -20.89 -3.37 -4.11
C PRO A 37 -19.68 -2.69 -3.46
N ALA A 38 -19.84 -2.20 -2.24
CA ALA A 38 -18.74 -1.81 -1.41
C ALA A 38 -17.77 -2.99 -1.47
N LEU A 39 -16.58 -2.73 -2.04
CA LEU A 39 -15.50 -3.70 -2.10
C LEU A 39 -15.11 -4.04 -0.66
N ALA A 40 -15.88 -4.97 -0.08
CA ALA A 40 -15.47 -5.65 1.12
C ALA A 40 -14.28 -6.52 0.73
N THR A 41 -13.11 -5.92 0.69
CA THR A 41 -11.85 -6.62 0.51
C THR A 41 -11.67 -7.54 1.71
N LYS A 42 -12.14 -8.77 1.57
CA LYS A 42 -11.65 -9.85 2.44
C LYS A 42 -10.14 -9.90 2.20
N ARG A 43 -9.37 -9.58 3.23
CA ARG A 43 -7.91 -9.76 3.23
C ARG A 43 -7.59 -11.13 2.65
N GLY A 44 -6.82 -11.18 1.57
CA GLY A 44 -6.27 -12.41 1.00
C GLY A 44 -6.84 -12.88 -0.33
N MET A 45 -7.73 -12.15 -0.97
CA MET A 45 -8.11 -12.42 -2.36
C MET A 45 -7.55 -11.31 -3.25
N ALA A 46 -6.84 -11.69 -4.32
CA ALA A 46 -6.44 -10.75 -5.34
C ALA A 46 -7.70 -10.06 -5.90
N ALA A 47 -7.85 -8.77 -5.62
CA ALA A 47 -8.92 -8.00 -6.22
C ALA A 47 -8.63 -7.84 -7.71
N LEU A 48 -9.63 -8.01 -8.55
CA LEU A 48 -9.54 -7.74 -9.98
C LEU A 48 -9.72 -6.23 -10.19
N SER A 49 -8.86 -5.62 -11.00
CA SER A 49 -9.09 -4.25 -11.46
C SER A 49 -10.27 -4.22 -12.43
N GLU A 50 -10.86 -3.04 -12.68
CA GLU A 50 -11.94 -2.86 -13.67
C GLU A 50 -11.57 -3.39 -15.06
N SER A 51 -10.27 -3.48 -15.38
CA SER A 51 -9.75 -4.08 -16.60
C SER A 51 -9.60 -5.61 -16.54
N GLY A 52 -10.04 -6.27 -15.46
CA GLY A 52 -9.91 -7.71 -15.26
C GLY A 52 -8.49 -8.17 -14.90
N ARG A 53 -7.55 -7.27 -14.66
CA ARG A 53 -6.20 -7.61 -14.22
C ARG A 53 -6.16 -7.80 -12.71
N ALA A 54 -5.43 -8.80 -12.24
CA ALA A 54 -5.16 -8.97 -10.82
C ALA A 54 -4.39 -7.76 -10.28
N ILE A 55 -4.86 -7.17 -9.18
CA ILE A 55 -4.13 -6.12 -8.48
C ILE A 55 -2.89 -6.78 -7.84
N PRO A 56 -1.68 -6.26 -8.09
CA PRO A 56 -0.48 -6.80 -7.49
C PRO A 56 -0.56 -6.77 -5.96
N LEU A 57 -0.07 -7.83 -5.32
CA LEU A 57 0.03 -7.88 -3.87
C LEU A 57 0.99 -6.82 -3.34
N LEU A 58 0.68 -6.29 -2.17
CA LEU A 58 1.61 -5.45 -1.42
C LEU A 58 2.84 -6.29 -0.99
N TYR A 59 3.99 -5.67 -0.83
CA TYR A 59 5.20 -6.39 -0.47
C TYR A 59 5.15 -6.96 0.94
N SER A 60 4.44 -6.33 1.86
CA SER A 60 4.09 -6.88 3.17
C SER A 60 3.24 -8.15 3.06
N GLU A 61 2.26 -8.19 2.14
CA GLU A 61 1.43 -9.37 1.88
C GLU A 61 2.24 -10.50 1.26
N ILE A 62 3.15 -10.21 0.33
CA ILE A 62 4.08 -11.20 -0.23
C ILE A 62 4.94 -11.80 0.89
N ALA A 63 5.50 -10.95 1.77
CA ALA A 63 6.30 -11.40 2.90
C ALA A 63 5.50 -12.31 3.87
N MET A 64 4.25 -11.95 4.14
CA MET A 64 3.33 -12.78 4.94
C MET A 64 3.04 -14.13 4.26
N LYS A 65 2.79 -14.15 2.95
CA LYS A 65 2.58 -15.40 2.20
C LYS A 65 3.81 -16.30 2.23
N VAL A 66 5.00 -15.73 2.06
CA VAL A 66 6.27 -16.48 2.19
C VAL A 66 6.44 -17.01 3.60
N ASN A 67 6.14 -16.21 4.64
CA ASN A 67 6.21 -16.64 6.03
C ASN A 67 5.26 -17.81 6.32
N ASN A 68 4.04 -17.75 5.79
CA ASN A 68 2.98 -18.73 6.07
C ASN A 68 3.06 -19.99 5.19
N ALA A 69 3.85 -19.98 4.11
CA ALA A 69 4.01 -21.13 3.25
C ALA A 69 4.76 -22.27 4.00
N LYS A 70 4.21 -23.49 3.90
CA LYS A 70 4.66 -24.63 4.70
C LYS A 70 6.03 -25.18 4.29
N ASP A 71 6.36 -25.09 3.01
CA ASP A 71 7.55 -25.69 2.42
C ASP A 71 8.31 -24.72 1.52
N LYS A 72 9.56 -25.03 1.24
CA LYS A 72 10.45 -24.21 0.41
C LYS A 72 9.93 -24.03 -1.03
N PRO A 73 9.44 -25.06 -1.73
CA PRO A 73 8.92 -24.89 -3.08
C PRO A 73 7.76 -23.89 -3.17
N ARG A 74 6.85 -23.90 -2.18
CA ARG A 74 5.74 -22.93 -2.12
C ARG A 74 6.23 -21.51 -1.86
N LYS A 75 7.24 -21.36 -0.99
CA LYS A 75 7.88 -20.05 -0.74
C LYS A 75 8.52 -19.49 -2.01
N LEU A 76 9.27 -20.31 -2.74
CA LEU A 76 9.87 -19.93 -4.03
C LEU A 76 8.81 -19.53 -5.03
N LYS A 77 7.73 -20.32 -5.13
CA LYS A 77 6.62 -20.02 -6.03
C LYS A 77 5.97 -18.66 -5.71
N VAL A 78 5.73 -18.33 -4.44
CA VAL A 78 5.18 -17.03 -4.04
C VAL A 78 6.06 -15.89 -4.54
N LEU A 79 7.38 -16.00 -4.40
CA LEU A 79 8.33 -14.98 -4.87
C LEU A 79 8.35 -14.87 -6.39
N GLN A 80 8.36 -16.00 -7.09
CA GLN A 80 8.40 -16.06 -8.55
C GLN A 80 7.11 -15.58 -9.20
N ASP A 81 5.94 -15.93 -8.63
CA ASP A 81 4.64 -15.48 -9.12
C ASP A 81 4.43 -13.95 -8.97
N ASN A 82 5.17 -13.32 -8.04
CA ASN A 82 5.11 -11.87 -7.79
C ASN A 82 6.40 -11.16 -8.21
N ASP A 83 7.20 -11.76 -9.08
CA ASP A 83 8.46 -11.20 -9.51
C ASP A 83 8.29 -9.86 -10.22
N SER A 84 9.06 -8.88 -9.79
CA SER A 84 9.14 -7.56 -10.40
C SER A 84 10.50 -6.91 -10.12
N VAL A 85 10.91 -6.00 -10.99
CA VAL A 85 12.15 -5.23 -10.79
C VAL A 85 12.14 -4.49 -9.45
N ALA A 86 10.99 -3.91 -9.10
CA ALA A 86 10.81 -3.18 -7.85
C ALA A 86 10.92 -4.10 -6.63
N LEU A 87 10.30 -5.29 -6.65
CA LEU A 87 10.44 -6.28 -5.57
C LEU A 87 11.90 -6.73 -5.42
N ARG A 88 12.58 -7.03 -6.53
CA ARG A 88 13.99 -7.42 -6.52
C ARG A 88 14.88 -6.33 -5.92
N GLN A 89 14.62 -5.04 -6.23
CA GLN A 89 15.36 -3.92 -5.65
C GLN A 89 15.19 -3.84 -4.14
N VAL A 90 13.95 -3.94 -3.64
CA VAL A 90 13.66 -3.91 -2.20
C VAL A 90 14.32 -5.09 -1.49
N LEU A 91 14.22 -6.30 -2.06
CA LEU A 91 14.83 -7.49 -1.46
C LEU A 91 16.35 -7.49 -1.51
N ARG A 92 16.96 -6.89 -2.53
CA ARG A 92 18.41 -6.62 -2.51
C ARG A 92 18.77 -5.70 -1.36
N GLY A 93 18.01 -4.63 -1.13
CA GLY A 93 18.20 -3.75 0.03
C GLY A 93 18.15 -4.50 1.36
N ALA A 94 17.33 -5.54 1.47
CA ALA A 94 17.20 -6.36 2.67
C ALA A 94 18.36 -7.35 2.86
N PHE A 95 18.76 -8.04 1.79
CA PHE A 95 19.60 -9.25 1.90
C PHE A 95 21.00 -9.12 1.28
N ASP A 96 21.23 -8.15 0.41
CA ASP A 96 22.56 -7.92 -0.17
C ASP A 96 23.44 -7.14 0.84
N SER A 97 24.57 -7.73 1.23
CA SER A 97 25.53 -7.10 2.13
C SER A 97 26.25 -5.90 1.53
N LYS A 98 26.32 -5.83 0.20
CA LYS A 98 26.94 -4.70 -0.53
C LYS A 98 26.09 -3.44 -0.50
N ILE A 99 24.77 -3.58 -0.28
CA ILE A 99 23.89 -2.44 -0.18
C ILE A 99 23.87 -1.95 1.27
N GLU A 100 24.37 -0.74 1.48
CA GLU A 100 24.36 -0.07 2.77
C GLU A 100 23.34 1.07 2.77
N TRP A 101 22.47 1.07 3.78
CA TRP A 101 21.50 2.16 3.95
C TRP A 101 22.18 3.37 4.59
N ALA A 102 21.94 4.56 4.00
CA ALA A 102 22.40 5.84 4.54
C ALA A 102 21.39 6.42 5.56
N LEU A 103 20.81 5.55 6.36
CA LEU A 103 19.83 5.87 7.40
C LEU A 103 20.31 5.37 8.75
N PRO A 104 19.92 6.01 9.87
CA PRO A 104 20.18 5.49 11.20
C PRO A 104 19.58 4.09 11.36
N LYS A 105 20.31 3.21 12.05
CA LYS A 105 19.80 1.88 12.39
C LYS A 105 18.88 1.96 13.60
N GLY A 106 17.85 1.13 13.61
CA GLY A 106 16.92 1.00 14.73
C GLY A 106 15.51 1.43 14.38
N ASP A 107 14.76 1.79 15.40
CA ASP A 107 13.39 2.23 15.24
C ASP A 107 13.34 3.65 14.67
N VAL A 108 12.47 3.85 13.71
CA VAL A 108 12.25 5.13 13.05
C VAL A 108 11.03 5.79 13.67
N PRO A 109 11.13 7.01 14.20
CA PRO A 109 9.96 7.73 14.71
C PRO A 109 9.14 8.28 13.53
N TYR A 110 8.01 7.64 13.23
CA TYR A 110 7.04 8.11 12.23
C TYR A 110 5.62 7.91 12.74
N THR A 111 4.68 8.68 12.23
CA THR A 111 3.26 8.50 12.52
C THR A 111 2.69 7.41 11.62
N VAL A 112 2.15 6.37 12.23
CA VAL A 112 1.53 5.26 11.48
C VAL A 112 0.28 5.78 10.78
N ASN A 113 0.17 5.51 9.48
CA ASN A 113 -1.02 5.82 8.72
C ASN A 113 -2.10 4.76 9.02
N ASP A 114 -3.14 5.17 9.73
CA ASP A 114 -4.26 4.32 10.18
C ASP A 114 -5.46 4.35 9.22
N ALA A 115 -5.35 5.05 8.08
CA ALA A 115 -6.38 5.08 7.06
C ALA A 115 -6.66 3.65 6.53
N PRO A 116 -7.89 3.35 6.10
CA PRO A 116 -8.23 2.06 5.51
C PRO A 116 -7.34 1.74 4.30
N ILE A 117 -6.91 0.48 4.18
CA ILE A 117 -6.05 0.03 3.08
C ILE A 117 -6.72 0.34 1.74
N GLY A 118 -5.97 0.96 0.83
CA GLY A 118 -6.43 1.36 -0.50
C GLY A 118 -7.00 2.77 -0.59
N THR A 119 -7.01 3.51 0.55
CA THR A 119 -7.28 4.95 0.58
C THR A 119 -5.98 5.69 0.86
N ASP A 120 -5.79 6.90 0.47
CA ASP A 120 -4.71 7.84 0.80
C ASP A 120 -3.28 7.27 1.04
N HIS A 121 -3.01 6.04 0.56
CA HIS A 121 -1.71 5.40 0.70
C HIS A 121 -0.93 5.41 -0.60
N THR A 122 0.38 5.65 -0.49
CA THR A 122 1.32 5.25 -1.53
C THR A 122 1.60 3.74 -1.42
N ILE A 123 2.13 3.16 -2.49
CA ILE A 123 2.43 1.72 -2.56
C ILE A 123 3.94 1.56 -2.70
N LEU A 124 4.54 0.70 -1.88
CA LEU A 124 5.99 0.51 -1.87
C LEU A 124 6.54 0.08 -3.24
N SER A 125 5.79 -0.67 -4.04
CA SER A 125 6.18 -1.04 -5.41
C SER A 125 6.38 0.16 -6.33
N GLN A 126 5.62 1.23 -6.14
CA GLN A 126 5.77 2.48 -6.91
C GLN A 126 6.90 3.35 -6.35
N GLU A 127 7.08 3.35 -5.04
CA GLU A 127 8.11 4.12 -4.34
C GLU A 127 9.50 3.47 -4.41
N ALA A 128 9.60 2.19 -4.77
CA ALA A 128 10.86 1.45 -4.87
C ALA A 128 11.91 2.15 -5.74
N LYS A 129 11.47 2.84 -6.80
CA LYS A 129 12.34 3.64 -7.69
C LYS A 129 13.05 4.79 -6.99
N ARG A 130 12.56 5.24 -5.83
CA ARG A 130 13.15 6.33 -5.03
C ARG A 130 14.06 5.85 -3.91
N LEU A 131 14.13 4.54 -3.66
CA LEU A 131 14.90 3.96 -2.56
C LEU A 131 16.40 4.21 -2.68
N TYR A 132 16.92 4.48 -3.91
CA TYR A 132 18.31 4.84 -4.09
C TYR A 132 18.72 6.09 -3.29
N LEU A 133 17.79 7.02 -3.02
CA LEU A 133 18.03 8.21 -2.20
C LEU A 133 18.48 7.87 -0.78
N PHE A 134 18.13 6.69 -0.30
CA PHE A 134 18.39 6.21 1.07
C PHE A 134 19.58 5.24 1.14
N ILE A 135 20.23 4.94 0.00
CA ILE A 135 21.37 4.03 -0.09
C ILE A 135 22.65 4.86 -0.20
N LYS A 136 23.72 4.43 0.46
CA LYS A 136 25.04 5.06 0.33
C LYS A 136 25.54 4.99 -1.11
N GLY A 137 25.99 6.12 -1.64
CA GLY A 137 26.40 6.23 -3.04
C GLY A 137 25.25 6.30 -4.05
N GLY A 138 24.00 6.32 -3.61
CA GLY A 138 22.85 6.49 -4.50
C GLY A 138 22.61 7.93 -4.92
N ASP A 139 22.63 8.85 -3.96
CA ASP A 139 22.60 10.30 -4.20
C ASP A 139 23.30 11.02 -3.04
N ASP A 140 24.53 11.43 -3.29
CA ASP A 140 25.36 12.11 -2.28
C ASP A 140 25.05 13.60 -2.17
N THR A 141 24.21 14.16 -3.04
CA THR A 141 23.79 15.57 -2.98
C THR A 141 22.75 15.82 -1.89
N VAL A 142 22.02 14.80 -1.47
CA VAL A 142 21.00 14.88 -0.44
C VAL A 142 21.64 14.89 0.95
N LYS A 143 21.47 15.98 1.68
CA LYS A 143 21.94 16.11 3.07
C LYS A 143 21.27 15.09 3.99
N GLN A 144 21.97 14.59 5.00
CA GLN A 144 21.49 13.55 5.91
C GLN A 144 20.13 13.86 6.54
N ASN A 145 19.97 15.05 7.11
CA ASN A 145 18.68 15.44 7.72
C ASN A 145 17.51 15.43 6.71
N LYS A 146 17.77 15.86 5.46
CA LYS A 146 16.77 15.83 4.41
C LYS A 146 16.43 14.39 4.00
N ARG A 147 17.43 13.51 3.96
CA ARG A 147 17.26 12.08 3.65
C ARG A 147 16.37 11.39 4.70
N GLU A 148 16.65 11.63 5.98
CA GLU A 148 15.86 11.09 7.08
C GLU A 148 14.42 11.61 7.05
N LEU A 149 14.22 12.91 6.82
CA LEU A 149 12.88 13.48 6.66
C LEU A 149 12.11 12.85 5.50
N LEU A 150 12.75 12.68 4.34
CA LEU A 150 12.13 12.04 3.19
C LEU A 150 11.76 10.58 3.47
N PHE A 151 12.57 9.88 4.28
CA PHE A 151 12.27 8.51 4.68
C PHE A 151 11.07 8.43 5.62
N VAL A 152 10.99 9.32 6.60
CA VAL A 152 9.81 9.42 7.49
C VAL A 152 8.55 9.72 6.67
N GLN A 153 8.59 10.69 5.75
CA GLN A 153 7.47 11.00 4.86
C GLN A 153 7.05 9.80 4.00
N LEU A 154 8.01 9.02 3.53
CA LEU A 154 7.72 7.78 2.79
C LEU A 154 6.98 6.77 3.68
N LEU A 155 7.44 6.53 4.91
CA LEU A 155 6.80 5.61 5.85
C LEU A 155 5.37 6.06 6.21
N GLU A 156 5.17 7.35 6.44
CA GLU A 156 3.85 7.94 6.75
C GLU A 156 2.87 7.89 5.57
N GLY A 157 3.38 7.82 4.34
CA GLY A 157 2.57 7.62 3.13
C GLY A 157 2.19 6.18 2.85
N LEU A 158 2.90 5.19 3.41
CA LEU A 158 2.63 3.76 3.21
C LEU A 158 1.55 3.25 4.18
N SER A 159 0.94 2.11 3.86
CA SER A 159 0.14 1.38 4.86
C SER A 159 1.01 0.93 6.03
N ALA A 160 0.42 0.74 7.21
CA ALA A 160 1.14 0.33 8.41
C ALA A 160 2.02 -0.91 8.16
N GLU A 161 1.47 -1.92 7.49
CA GLU A 161 2.17 -3.17 7.21
C GLU A 161 3.34 -3.00 6.21
N GLU A 162 3.17 -2.15 5.18
CA GLU A 162 4.26 -1.86 4.23
C GLU A 162 5.35 -1.00 4.87
N ALA A 163 4.99 -0.02 5.71
CA ALA A 163 5.95 0.80 6.45
C ALA A 163 6.81 -0.07 7.38
N GLU A 164 6.18 -0.95 8.15
CA GLU A 164 6.89 -1.90 9.01
C GLU A 164 7.77 -2.87 8.21
N PHE A 165 7.31 -3.34 7.05
CA PHE A 165 8.11 -4.16 6.16
C PHE A 165 9.36 -3.40 5.68
N LEU A 166 9.20 -2.15 5.25
CA LEU A 166 10.31 -1.33 4.78
C LEU A 166 11.32 -1.02 5.91
N VAL A 167 10.85 -0.76 7.13
CA VAL A 167 11.73 -0.60 8.31
C VAL A 167 12.54 -1.89 8.56
N ALA A 168 11.90 -3.06 8.43
CA ALA A 168 12.60 -4.33 8.55
C ALA A 168 13.64 -4.54 7.43
N VAL A 169 13.35 -4.08 6.20
CA VAL A 169 14.30 -4.10 5.06
C VAL A 169 15.52 -3.23 5.36
N VAL A 170 15.31 -1.98 5.78
CA VAL A 170 16.39 -1.03 6.09
C VAL A 170 17.28 -1.53 7.23
N ASN A 171 16.69 -2.11 8.26
CA ASN A 171 17.41 -2.71 9.39
C ASN A 171 18.01 -4.09 9.09
N LYS A 172 17.79 -4.64 7.89
CA LYS A 172 18.18 -6.01 7.49
C LYS A 172 17.66 -7.09 8.44
N LYS A 173 16.45 -6.90 8.97
CA LYS A 173 15.78 -7.78 9.95
C LYS A 173 14.51 -8.43 9.39
N VAL A 174 14.39 -8.54 8.06
CA VAL A 174 13.22 -9.15 7.43
C VAL A 174 12.99 -10.57 7.90
N ASN A 175 14.05 -11.38 8.03
CA ASN A 175 13.94 -12.75 8.51
C ASN A 175 13.53 -12.86 9.99
N ASN A 176 13.76 -11.84 10.79
CA ASN A 176 13.32 -11.83 12.19
C ASN A 176 11.81 -11.65 12.30
N LYS A 177 11.25 -10.81 11.44
CA LYS A 177 9.79 -10.55 11.38
C LYS A 177 9.06 -11.66 10.60
N TYR A 178 9.66 -12.13 9.51
CA TYR A 178 9.10 -13.15 8.62
C TYR A 178 10.05 -14.36 8.57
N LYS A 179 9.90 -15.26 9.52
CA LYS A 179 10.85 -16.37 9.81
C LYS A 179 11.19 -17.27 8.62
N GLY A 180 10.39 -17.34 7.61
CA GLY A 180 10.68 -18.14 6.43
C GLY A 180 11.33 -17.37 5.28
N PHE A 181 11.55 -16.08 5.46
CA PHE A 181 12.05 -15.19 4.42
C PHE A 181 13.56 -14.96 4.60
N THR A 182 14.36 -15.81 4.01
CA THR A 182 15.82 -15.81 4.17
C THR A 182 16.56 -15.37 2.93
N ALA A 183 17.81 -14.92 3.08
CA ALA A 183 18.67 -14.55 1.97
C ALA A 183 18.83 -15.68 0.94
N ASN A 184 19.03 -16.92 1.40
CA ASN A 184 19.18 -18.07 0.52
C ASN A 184 17.91 -18.34 -0.30
N LEU A 185 16.74 -18.18 0.29
CA LEU A 185 15.47 -18.32 -0.43
C LEU A 185 15.34 -17.29 -1.55
N VAL A 186 15.70 -16.03 -1.27
CA VAL A 186 15.63 -14.93 -2.23
C VAL A 186 16.64 -15.10 -3.35
N LYS A 187 17.88 -15.50 -3.01
CA LYS A 187 18.91 -15.81 -4.01
C LYS A 187 18.46 -16.91 -4.96
N GLU A 188 17.89 -17.98 -4.44
CA GLU A 188 17.38 -19.09 -5.25
C GLU A 188 16.16 -18.70 -6.09
N ALA A 189 15.22 -17.92 -5.53
CA ALA A 189 14.03 -17.48 -6.24
C ALA A 189 14.35 -16.65 -7.49
N PHE A 190 15.39 -15.81 -7.41
CA PHE A 190 15.74 -14.83 -8.45
C PHE A 190 17.10 -15.10 -9.13
N ASN A 191 17.73 -16.23 -8.84
CA ASN A 191 19.06 -16.61 -9.35
C ASN A 191 20.11 -15.50 -9.10
N TRP A 192 20.21 -15.04 -7.87
CA TRP A 192 21.24 -14.09 -7.46
C TRP A 192 22.48 -14.81 -6.95
N ASP A 193 23.64 -14.30 -7.35
CA ASP A 193 24.94 -14.73 -6.86
C ASP A 193 25.28 -14.12 -5.49
#